data_f5524e333498bc7cd08739cd7661c65d
#
_entry.id   f5524e333498bc7cd08739cd7661c65d
#
_cell.length_a   1.000
_cell.length_b   1.000
_cell.length_c   1.000
_cell.angle_alpha   90.00
_cell.angle_beta   90.00
_cell.angle_gamma   90.00
#
_symmetry.space_group_name_H-M   'P 1'
#
loop_
_entity.id
_entity.type
_entity.pdbx_description
1 polymer ?
#
loop_
_entity_poly.entity_id
_entity_poly.type
_entity_poly.pdbx_seq_one_letter_code
_entity_poly.pdbx_strand_id
1 'polypeptide(L)'
;MNNLQGIRALLPACYQVPWDLGNLAEPEEVRLGVGRPLRVLGGGREAELWPAATQTQVAETLQRACRHSAYAHLETLRQGYITLEGGHRIGVCGFGVVQDGQVQTIREPTSLAIRVARAVPGCAETLLSQLRENTLLLGPPGAGKTTLLRDAVRLLSDRRRRRVGLADERGEVSAATAAGAMLPVGQRTDVLVGVPKAEAVMMLLRTMGPEWIALDEITAPADIEALERAAYCGVKLLATAHGDGLEDLYRRPLYRRLLDAGIFAQAALLQPDKTYALQTLVGAEASGGRRYEHITKEESP
;
A
#
# COMPACT_ATOMS: atom_id res chain seq x y z
N MET A 1 17.65 4.10 -8.64
CA MET A 1 17.20 4.38 -10.02
C MET A 1 15.97 5.26 -9.93
N ASN A 2 15.91 6.31 -10.74
CA ASN A 2 14.83 7.29 -10.65
C ASN A 2 13.51 6.61 -11.02
N ASN A 3 12.56 6.55 -10.10
CA ASN A 3 11.27 5.81 -10.21
C ASN A 3 10.46 6.17 -11.48
N LEU A 4 10.71 7.35 -12.06
CA LEU A 4 10.07 7.83 -13.28
C LEU A 4 10.68 7.27 -14.58
N GLN A 5 11.91 6.76 -14.56
CA GLN A 5 12.57 6.25 -15.78
C GLN A 5 11.86 5.01 -16.31
N GLY A 6 11.41 4.12 -15.42
CA GLY A 6 10.59 2.96 -15.78
C GLY A 6 9.24 3.36 -16.39
N ILE A 7 8.58 4.36 -15.82
CA ILE A 7 7.30 4.87 -16.35
C ILE A 7 7.52 5.50 -17.73
N ARG A 8 8.55 6.34 -17.90
CA ARG A 8 8.84 6.97 -19.19
C ARG A 8 9.09 5.94 -20.30
N ALA A 9 9.78 4.84 -20.00
CA ALA A 9 10.05 3.78 -20.98
C ALA A 9 8.77 3.10 -21.50
N LEU A 10 7.67 3.15 -20.76
CA LEU A 10 6.38 2.61 -21.19
C LEU A 10 5.65 3.55 -22.13
N LEU A 11 5.87 4.86 -22.01
CA LEU A 11 5.14 5.89 -22.74
C LEU A 11 5.54 5.92 -24.23
N PRO A 12 4.71 6.57 -25.09
CA PRO A 12 5.06 6.87 -26.47
C PRO A 12 6.39 7.63 -26.59
N ALA A 13 7.11 7.44 -27.68
CA ALA A 13 8.44 8.03 -27.89
C ALA A 13 8.49 9.55 -27.71
N CYS A 14 7.40 10.26 -28.09
CA CYS A 14 7.29 11.71 -27.93
C CYS A 14 7.32 12.16 -26.46
N TYR A 15 7.00 11.26 -25.51
CA TYR A 15 7.03 11.55 -24.07
C TYR A 15 8.22 10.92 -23.35
N GLN A 16 9.12 10.22 -24.04
CA GLN A 16 10.30 9.62 -23.44
C GLN A 16 11.45 10.62 -23.20
N VAL A 17 11.33 11.82 -23.72
CA VAL A 17 12.25 12.95 -23.50
C VAL A 17 12.17 13.45 -22.05
N PRO A 18 13.18 14.19 -21.56
CA PRO A 18 13.09 14.88 -20.27
C PRO A 18 11.85 15.78 -20.19
N TRP A 19 11.08 15.66 -19.12
CA TRP A 19 9.88 16.47 -18.93
C TRP A 19 10.25 17.82 -18.33
N ASP A 20 9.77 18.88 -18.97
CA ASP A 20 9.73 20.17 -18.31
C ASP A 20 8.43 20.23 -17.47
N LEU A 21 8.60 20.04 -16.17
CA LEU A 21 7.49 20.05 -15.22
C LEU A 21 7.40 21.39 -14.48
N GLY A 22 8.23 22.38 -14.82
CA GLY A 22 8.26 23.67 -14.15
C GLY A 22 8.43 23.52 -12.62
N ASN A 23 7.50 24.13 -11.88
CA ASN A 23 7.47 24.07 -10.41
C ASN A 23 6.62 22.91 -9.86
N LEU A 24 6.39 21.85 -10.64
CA LEU A 24 5.68 20.68 -10.14
C LEU A 24 6.56 19.94 -9.14
N ALA A 25 6.01 19.66 -7.97
CA ALA A 25 6.63 18.76 -7.03
C ALA A 25 6.84 17.38 -7.66
N GLU A 26 7.52 16.48 -6.97
CA GLU A 26 7.72 15.12 -7.48
C GLU A 26 6.41 14.51 -8.03
N PRO A 27 6.44 13.91 -9.24
CA PRO A 27 5.26 13.31 -9.84
C PRO A 27 4.62 12.23 -8.97
N GLU A 28 3.31 12.31 -8.78
CA GLU A 28 2.50 11.34 -8.04
C GLU A 28 1.64 10.48 -8.97
N GLU A 29 1.21 11.08 -10.08
CA GLU A 29 0.38 10.41 -11.06
C GLU A 29 0.70 10.92 -12.46
N VAL A 30 0.69 10.02 -13.44
CA VAL A 30 0.84 10.33 -14.86
C VAL A 30 -0.40 9.83 -15.58
N ARG A 31 -1.08 10.71 -16.34
CA ARG A 31 -2.29 10.40 -17.07
C ARG A 31 -2.10 10.49 -18.57
N LEU A 32 -2.39 9.41 -19.27
CA LEU A 32 -2.38 9.33 -20.73
C LEU A 32 -3.80 9.05 -21.21
N GLY A 33 -4.34 9.91 -22.07
CA GLY A 33 -5.70 9.77 -22.59
C GLY A 33 -5.80 10.11 -24.05
N VAL A 34 -6.65 9.41 -24.78
CA VAL A 34 -6.87 9.64 -26.22
C VAL A 34 -7.33 11.07 -26.47
N GLY A 35 -6.69 11.76 -27.43
CA GLY A 35 -6.99 13.13 -27.81
C GLY A 35 -6.60 14.19 -26.76
N ARG A 36 -5.81 13.83 -25.77
CA ARG A 36 -5.38 14.71 -24.67
C ARG A 36 -3.86 14.70 -24.52
N PRO A 37 -3.25 15.82 -24.06
CA PRO A 37 -1.84 15.84 -23.70
C PRO A 37 -1.57 14.85 -22.53
N LEU A 38 -0.33 14.41 -22.43
CA LEU A 38 0.12 13.69 -21.24
C LEU A 38 0.07 14.64 -20.05
N ARG A 39 -0.61 14.26 -18.97
CA ARG A 39 -0.70 15.04 -17.75
C ARG A 39 0.11 14.43 -16.65
N VAL A 40 0.89 15.23 -15.97
CA VAL A 40 1.71 14.83 -14.80
C VAL A 40 1.23 15.62 -13.60
N LEU A 41 0.81 14.91 -12.56
CA LEU A 41 0.26 15.48 -11.33
C LEU A 41 1.25 15.26 -10.18
N GLY A 42 1.39 16.26 -9.30
CA GLY A 42 2.22 16.18 -8.09
C GLY A 42 2.06 17.42 -7.22
N GLY A 43 1.96 17.23 -5.90
CA GLY A 43 1.82 18.32 -4.93
C GLY A 43 0.58 19.20 -5.18
N GLY A 44 -0.53 18.62 -5.65
CA GLY A 44 -1.77 19.35 -5.96
C GLY A 44 -1.70 20.22 -7.23
N ARG A 45 -0.65 20.08 -8.04
CA ARG A 45 -0.46 20.78 -9.32
C ARG A 45 -0.45 19.79 -10.47
N GLU A 46 -0.66 20.31 -11.68
CA GLU A 46 -0.67 19.53 -12.92
C GLU A 46 0.18 20.23 -13.98
N ALA A 47 0.95 19.44 -14.76
CA ALA A 47 1.67 19.88 -15.94
C ALA A 47 1.17 19.08 -17.15
N GLU A 48 1.07 19.74 -18.30
CA GLU A 48 0.67 19.13 -19.57
C GLU A 48 1.84 19.06 -20.54
N LEU A 49 2.01 17.89 -21.15
CA LEU A 49 3.05 17.64 -22.16
C LEU A 49 2.41 17.24 -23.50
N TRP A 50 2.66 18.03 -24.51
CA TRP A 50 2.17 17.83 -25.86
C TRP A 50 3.13 17.00 -26.74
N PRO A 51 2.68 16.36 -27.82
CA PRO A 51 1.33 16.44 -28.43
C PRO A 51 0.28 15.60 -27.70
N ALA A 52 -1.00 15.70 -28.13
CA ALA A 52 -2.07 14.83 -27.64
C ALA A 52 -1.85 13.38 -28.07
N ALA A 53 -2.15 12.44 -27.19
CA ALA A 53 -1.96 11.01 -27.44
C ALA A 53 -3.04 10.45 -28.38
N THR A 54 -2.64 9.52 -29.26
CA THR A 54 -3.56 8.78 -30.14
C THR A 54 -4.07 7.51 -29.44
N GLN A 55 -5.16 6.93 -29.99
CA GLN A 55 -5.68 5.62 -29.53
C GLN A 55 -4.60 4.54 -29.58
N THR A 56 -3.83 4.47 -30.68
CA THR A 56 -2.75 3.50 -30.85
C THR A 56 -1.68 3.64 -29.75
N GLN A 57 -1.30 4.87 -29.42
CA GLN A 57 -0.30 5.15 -28.39
C GLN A 57 -0.75 4.76 -26.99
N VAL A 58 -2.04 4.96 -26.65
CA VAL A 58 -2.60 4.50 -25.37
C VAL A 58 -2.62 2.97 -25.31
N ALA A 59 -3.05 2.30 -26.39
CA ALA A 59 -3.07 0.84 -26.47
C ALA A 59 -1.67 0.23 -26.38
N GLU A 60 -0.68 0.77 -27.13
CA GLU A 60 0.72 0.33 -27.06
C GLU A 60 1.34 0.52 -25.66
N THR A 61 1.00 1.62 -24.98
CA THR A 61 1.47 1.86 -23.61
C THR A 61 0.96 0.78 -22.66
N LEU A 62 -0.34 0.44 -22.74
CA LEU A 62 -0.89 -0.66 -21.96
C LEU A 62 -0.24 -2.00 -22.33
N GLN A 63 -0.04 -2.27 -23.62
CA GLN A 63 0.61 -3.49 -24.09
C GLN A 63 2.06 -3.62 -23.57
N ARG A 64 2.83 -2.53 -23.59
CA ARG A 64 4.19 -2.50 -23.00
C ARG A 64 4.15 -2.71 -21.48
N ALA A 65 3.15 -2.13 -20.81
CA ALA A 65 2.94 -2.30 -19.37
C ALA A 65 2.62 -3.76 -18.99
N CYS A 66 1.85 -4.45 -19.83
CA CYS A 66 1.53 -5.87 -19.67
C CYS A 66 2.68 -6.80 -20.03
N ARG A 67 3.89 -6.29 -20.31
CA ARG A 67 5.05 -7.04 -20.83
C ARG A 67 5.06 -8.49 -20.42
N HIS A 68 5.02 -9.38 -21.45
CA HIS A 68 5.29 -10.83 -21.40
C HIS A 68 4.31 -11.73 -20.68
N SER A 69 3.24 -11.19 -20.03
CA SER A 69 2.22 -12.05 -19.45
C SER A 69 0.88 -11.31 -19.30
N ALA A 70 0.16 -11.15 -20.41
CA ALA A 70 -1.25 -10.76 -20.34
C ALA A 70 -2.05 -11.71 -19.42
N TYR A 71 -1.64 -12.97 -19.33
CA TYR A 71 -2.22 -13.95 -18.42
C TYR A 71 -1.95 -13.67 -16.94
N ALA A 72 -0.77 -13.16 -16.57
CA ALA A 72 -0.47 -12.81 -15.19
C ALA A 72 -1.26 -11.59 -14.67
N HIS A 73 -1.78 -10.76 -15.58
CA HIS A 73 -2.55 -9.56 -15.25
C HIS A 73 -4.06 -9.70 -15.51
N LEU A 74 -4.56 -10.85 -15.96
CA LEU A 74 -5.97 -11.04 -16.29
C LEU A 74 -6.88 -10.72 -15.10
N GLU A 75 -6.52 -11.19 -13.92
CA GLU A 75 -7.33 -10.97 -12.71
C GLU A 75 -7.39 -9.49 -12.31
N THR A 76 -6.26 -8.80 -12.35
CA THR A 76 -6.19 -7.36 -12.02
C THR A 76 -6.77 -6.48 -13.12
N LEU A 77 -6.67 -6.89 -14.40
CA LEU A 77 -7.34 -6.20 -15.52
C LEU A 77 -8.86 -6.28 -15.42
N ARG A 78 -9.42 -7.39 -14.92
CA ARG A 78 -10.85 -7.49 -14.59
C ARG A 78 -11.27 -6.46 -13.56
N GLN A 79 -10.37 -6.10 -12.65
CA GLN A 79 -10.57 -5.08 -11.64
C GLN A 79 -10.21 -3.65 -12.13
N GLY A 80 -9.82 -3.52 -13.41
CA GLY A 80 -9.51 -2.22 -14.03
C GLY A 80 -8.12 -1.69 -13.74
N TYR A 81 -7.17 -2.51 -13.29
CA TYR A 81 -5.80 -2.07 -13.06
C TYR A 81 -4.75 -3.15 -13.33
N ILE A 82 -3.50 -2.72 -13.44
CA ILE A 82 -2.31 -3.58 -13.41
C ILE A 82 -1.24 -2.98 -12.49
N THR A 83 -0.43 -3.83 -11.88
CA THR A 83 0.74 -3.39 -11.09
C THR A 83 2.00 -3.62 -11.92
N LEU A 84 2.85 -2.59 -12.00
CA LEU A 84 4.13 -2.62 -12.72
C LEU A 84 5.28 -2.98 -11.79
N GLU A 85 6.41 -3.35 -12.40
CA GLU A 85 7.68 -3.38 -11.70
C GLU A 85 7.96 -2.02 -11.04
N GLY A 86 8.43 -2.03 -9.78
CA GLY A 86 8.61 -0.83 -8.98
C GLY A 86 7.36 -0.40 -8.21
N GLY A 87 6.27 -1.18 -8.28
CA GLY A 87 5.05 -0.95 -7.50
C GLY A 87 4.13 0.11 -8.04
N HIS A 88 4.41 0.64 -9.23
CA HIS A 88 3.50 1.57 -9.88
C HIS A 88 2.21 0.85 -10.25
N ARG A 89 1.08 1.53 -10.10
CA ARG A 89 -0.23 1.00 -10.46
C ARG A 89 -0.80 1.77 -11.63
N ILE A 90 -1.21 1.05 -12.68
CA ILE A 90 -1.91 1.63 -13.83
C ILE A 90 -3.39 1.30 -13.72
N GLY A 91 -4.22 2.32 -13.52
CA GLY A 91 -5.66 2.23 -13.74
C GLY A 91 -5.95 2.30 -15.24
N VAL A 92 -6.85 1.45 -15.72
CA VAL A 92 -7.21 1.33 -17.13
C VAL A 92 -8.69 1.65 -17.31
N CYS A 93 -9.00 2.60 -18.21
CA CYS A 93 -10.35 2.86 -18.67
C CYS A 93 -10.45 2.61 -20.17
N GLY A 94 -11.58 2.04 -20.60
CA GLY A 94 -11.86 1.68 -21.99
C GLY A 94 -13.18 0.94 -22.09
N PHE A 95 -13.34 0.09 -23.09
CA PHE A 95 -14.57 -0.68 -23.31
C PHE A 95 -14.50 -2.01 -22.57
N GLY A 96 -15.35 -2.19 -21.57
CA GLY A 96 -15.48 -3.45 -20.80
C GLY A 96 -16.09 -4.56 -21.63
N VAL A 97 -15.49 -5.75 -21.58
CA VAL A 97 -16.09 -6.99 -22.09
C VAL A 97 -16.70 -7.74 -20.92
N VAL A 98 -18.02 -7.92 -20.95
CA VAL A 98 -18.77 -8.60 -19.90
C VAL A 98 -19.27 -9.92 -20.42
N GLN A 99 -19.08 -10.98 -19.67
CA GLN A 99 -19.64 -12.31 -19.91
C GLN A 99 -20.21 -12.85 -18.60
N ASP A 100 -21.43 -13.39 -18.63
CA ASP A 100 -22.12 -13.92 -17.44
C ASP A 100 -22.20 -12.94 -16.27
N GLY A 101 -22.39 -11.63 -16.58
CA GLY A 101 -22.48 -10.56 -15.58
C GLY A 101 -21.14 -10.16 -14.96
N GLN A 102 -20.03 -10.75 -15.40
CA GLN A 102 -18.68 -10.45 -14.91
C GLN A 102 -17.82 -9.78 -15.97
N VAL A 103 -17.06 -8.77 -15.56
CA VAL A 103 -16.05 -8.14 -16.43
C VAL A 103 -14.93 -9.14 -16.70
N GLN A 104 -14.70 -9.45 -17.96
CA GLN A 104 -13.64 -10.36 -18.39
C GLN A 104 -12.34 -9.62 -18.71
N THR A 105 -12.45 -8.47 -19.33
CA THR A 105 -11.29 -7.64 -19.70
C THR A 105 -11.75 -6.23 -20.13
N ILE A 106 -10.79 -5.33 -20.32
CA ILE A 106 -11.00 -4.02 -20.93
C ILE A 106 -10.32 -4.04 -22.29
N ARG A 107 -11.10 -3.73 -23.33
CA ARG A 107 -10.62 -3.54 -24.70
C ARG A 107 -10.56 -2.04 -25.04
N GLU A 108 -9.79 -1.71 -26.07
CA GLU A 108 -9.68 -0.35 -26.61
C GLU A 108 -9.50 0.67 -25.47
N PRO A 109 -8.37 0.62 -24.74
CA PRO A 109 -8.15 1.53 -23.63
C PRO A 109 -8.22 2.97 -24.11
N THR A 110 -9.03 3.80 -23.46
CA THR A 110 -9.20 5.22 -23.78
C THR A 110 -8.37 6.12 -22.88
N SER A 111 -8.05 5.64 -21.67
CA SER A 111 -7.15 6.36 -20.77
C SER A 111 -6.48 5.44 -19.77
N LEU A 112 -5.27 5.85 -19.37
CA LEU A 112 -4.43 5.22 -18.37
C LEU A 112 -4.09 6.24 -17.28
N ALA A 113 -4.18 5.82 -16.01
CA ALA A 113 -3.74 6.60 -14.86
C ALA A 113 -2.63 5.84 -14.13
N ILE A 114 -1.38 6.27 -14.29
CA ILE A 114 -0.19 5.62 -13.73
C ILE A 114 0.13 6.31 -12.40
N ARG A 115 -0.18 5.65 -11.29
CA ARG A 115 0.22 6.11 -9.95
C ARG A 115 1.65 5.72 -9.68
N VAL A 116 2.45 6.72 -9.31
CA VAL A 116 3.87 6.56 -9.01
C VAL A 116 4.01 6.01 -7.60
N ALA A 117 4.48 4.78 -7.47
CA ALA A 117 4.81 4.23 -6.16
C ALA A 117 6.01 4.96 -5.59
N ARG A 118 5.94 5.33 -4.32
CA ARG A 118 7.02 6.01 -3.61
C ARG A 118 7.41 5.23 -2.37
N ALA A 119 8.70 5.13 -2.14
CA ALA A 119 9.24 4.79 -0.84
C ALA A 119 9.73 6.08 -0.20
N VAL A 120 9.45 6.25 1.08
CA VAL A 120 9.96 7.37 1.91
C VAL A 120 10.80 6.74 3.03
N PRO A 121 12.06 6.37 2.73
CA PRO A 121 12.93 5.76 3.74
C PRO A 121 13.19 6.73 4.88
N GLY A 122 13.06 6.23 6.12
CA GLY A 122 13.27 7.02 7.33
C GLY A 122 11.99 7.61 7.95
N CYS A 123 10.84 7.56 7.25
CA CYS A 123 9.58 8.08 7.81
C CYS A 123 9.09 7.32 9.06
N ALA A 124 9.57 6.09 9.28
CA ALA A 124 9.22 5.29 10.44
C ALA A 124 10.33 5.24 11.53
N GLU A 125 11.36 6.10 11.46
CA GLU A 125 12.47 6.09 12.44
C GLU A 125 11.97 6.34 13.87
N THR A 126 11.15 7.36 14.06
CA THR A 126 10.56 7.69 15.37
C THR A 126 9.66 6.56 15.85
N LEU A 127 8.81 6.02 14.96
CA LEU A 127 7.95 4.88 15.28
C LEU A 127 8.76 3.67 15.70
N LEU A 128 9.87 3.38 15.02
CA LEU A 128 10.73 2.24 15.36
C LEU A 128 11.17 2.27 16.81
N SER A 129 11.55 3.44 17.35
CA SER A 129 12.00 3.55 18.75
C SER A 129 10.92 3.13 19.75
N GLN A 130 9.65 3.33 19.40
CA GLN A 130 8.46 3.08 20.20
C GLN A 130 7.78 1.73 19.88
N LEU A 131 8.19 1.09 18.76
CA LEU A 131 7.60 -0.16 18.27
C LEU A 131 8.13 -1.37 19.07
N ARG A 132 7.55 -1.59 20.23
CA ARG A 132 7.89 -2.73 21.13
C ARG A 132 6.77 -3.74 21.23
N GLU A 133 5.53 -3.30 21.03
CA GLU A 133 4.32 -4.08 21.18
C GLU A 133 3.55 -4.15 19.85
N ASN A 134 2.53 -5.02 19.82
CA ASN A 134 1.60 -5.10 18.69
C ASN A 134 0.99 -3.72 18.43
N THR A 135 1.16 -3.22 17.22
CA THR A 135 0.85 -1.83 16.86
C THR A 135 -0.12 -1.76 15.70
N LEU A 136 -1.17 -0.96 15.85
CA LEU A 136 -2.12 -0.63 14.80
C LEU A 136 -1.80 0.75 14.21
N LEU A 137 -1.61 0.85 12.90
CA LEU A 137 -1.48 2.12 12.19
C LEU A 137 -2.87 2.54 11.68
N LEU A 138 -3.44 3.59 12.25
CA LEU A 138 -4.78 4.05 11.99
C LEU A 138 -4.77 5.43 11.34
N GLY A 139 -5.60 5.67 10.33
CA GLY A 139 -5.77 6.99 9.74
C GLY A 139 -6.66 6.96 8.50
N PRO A 140 -7.07 8.14 8.00
CA PRO A 140 -7.90 8.24 6.81
C PRO A 140 -7.16 7.78 5.53
N PRO A 141 -7.88 7.61 4.42
CA PRO A 141 -7.26 7.38 3.12
C PRO A 141 -6.24 8.48 2.78
N GLY A 142 -5.07 8.07 2.23
CA GLY A 142 -4.01 9.02 1.85
C GLY A 142 -3.15 9.55 2.99
N ALA A 143 -3.42 9.23 4.27
CA ALA A 143 -2.60 9.64 5.42
C ALA A 143 -1.18 9.01 5.46
N GLY A 144 -0.85 8.10 4.54
CA GLY A 144 0.49 7.51 4.44
C GLY A 144 0.68 6.20 5.22
N LYS A 145 -0.40 5.53 5.69
CA LYS A 145 -0.33 4.27 6.45
C LYS A 145 0.54 3.21 5.79
N THR A 146 0.28 2.89 4.51
CA THR A 146 1.06 1.89 3.75
C THR A 146 2.53 2.30 3.61
N THR A 147 2.81 3.59 3.47
CA THR A 147 4.19 4.11 3.41
C THR A 147 4.90 3.95 4.74
N LEU A 148 4.23 4.30 5.85
CA LEU A 148 4.76 4.13 7.21
C LEU A 148 4.94 2.65 7.55
N LEU A 149 3.96 1.79 7.19
CA LEU A 149 4.05 0.34 7.35
C LEU A 149 5.28 -0.22 6.64
N ARG A 150 5.47 0.13 5.36
CA ARG A 150 6.60 -0.32 4.55
C ARG A 150 7.94 0.02 5.18
N ASP A 151 8.11 1.27 5.59
CA ASP A 151 9.37 1.71 6.18
C ASP A 151 9.59 1.12 7.57
N ALA A 152 8.55 0.94 8.38
CA ALA A 152 8.63 0.25 9.66
C ALA A 152 9.05 -1.23 9.48
N VAL A 153 8.47 -1.93 8.50
CA VAL A 153 8.86 -3.30 8.12
C VAL A 153 10.34 -3.35 7.72
N ARG A 154 10.78 -2.44 6.85
CA ARG A 154 12.19 -2.32 6.44
C ARG A 154 13.10 -2.11 7.65
N LEU A 155 12.76 -1.20 8.53
CA LEU A 155 13.57 -0.88 9.71
C LEU A 155 13.58 -2.02 10.75
N LEU A 156 12.47 -2.71 10.95
CA LEU A 156 12.42 -3.94 11.77
C LEU A 156 13.37 -5.00 11.21
N SER A 157 13.32 -5.21 9.89
CA SER A 157 14.14 -6.19 9.18
C SER A 157 15.63 -5.83 9.22
N ASP A 158 15.99 -4.61 8.77
CA ASP A 158 17.37 -4.25 8.51
C ASP A 158 18.09 -3.75 9.77
N ARG A 159 17.46 -2.87 10.58
CA ARG A 159 18.08 -2.31 11.77
C ARG A 159 17.92 -3.17 13.01
N ARG A 160 16.70 -3.67 13.27
CA ARG A 160 16.47 -4.57 14.42
C ARG A 160 16.76 -6.03 14.12
N ARG A 161 17.10 -6.36 12.88
CA ARG A 161 17.48 -7.71 12.40
C ARG A 161 16.40 -8.75 12.69
N ARG A 162 15.11 -8.35 12.66
CA ARG A 162 13.97 -9.24 12.90
C ARG A 162 13.53 -9.92 11.62
N ARG A 163 13.08 -11.16 11.74
CA ARG A 163 12.37 -11.86 10.67
C ARG A 163 10.94 -11.33 10.62
N VAL A 164 10.56 -10.77 9.47
CA VAL A 164 9.23 -10.17 9.25
C VAL A 164 8.51 -10.96 8.17
N GLY A 165 7.30 -11.44 8.46
CA GLY A 165 6.36 -11.94 7.46
C GLY A 165 5.45 -10.80 7.02
N LEU A 166 5.39 -10.52 5.72
CA LEU A 166 4.53 -9.48 5.16
C LEU A 166 3.42 -10.11 4.33
N ALA A 167 2.17 -10.00 4.82
CA ALA A 167 0.97 -10.37 4.07
C ALA A 167 0.51 -9.18 3.22
N ASP A 168 0.88 -9.18 1.94
CA ASP A 168 0.71 -8.09 0.98
C ASP A 168 -0.22 -8.50 -0.18
N GLU A 169 -1.50 -8.78 0.15
CA GLU A 169 -2.48 -9.34 -0.80
C GLU A 169 -2.51 -8.62 -2.14
N ARG A 170 -2.42 -7.28 -2.14
CA ARG A 170 -2.49 -6.46 -3.37
C ARG A 170 -1.13 -6.07 -3.94
N GLY A 171 -0.03 -6.43 -3.29
CA GLY A 171 1.31 -6.01 -3.69
C GLY A 171 1.57 -4.51 -3.53
N GLU A 172 0.81 -3.81 -2.69
CA GLU A 172 0.92 -2.34 -2.53
C GLU A 172 2.06 -1.94 -1.58
N VAL A 173 2.44 -2.83 -0.66
CA VAL A 173 3.54 -2.57 0.30
C VAL A 173 4.89 -2.85 -0.33
N SER A 174 5.07 -4.04 -0.88
CA SER A 174 6.36 -4.53 -1.37
C SER A 174 6.57 -4.34 -2.87
N ALA A 175 5.48 -4.25 -3.64
CA ALA A 175 5.50 -4.36 -5.09
C ALA A 175 6.29 -5.58 -5.58
N ALA A 176 6.17 -6.70 -4.88
CA ALA A 176 6.96 -7.88 -5.17
C ALA A 176 6.62 -8.46 -6.55
N THR A 177 7.67 -8.92 -7.23
CA THR A 177 7.63 -9.64 -8.50
C THR A 177 8.38 -10.97 -8.34
N ALA A 178 8.48 -11.76 -9.39
CA ALA A 178 9.33 -12.96 -9.39
C ALA A 178 10.81 -12.65 -9.08
N ALA A 179 11.25 -11.40 -9.26
CA ALA A 179 12.60 -10.93 -8.92
C ALA A 179 12.74 -10.48 -7.46
N GLY A 180 11.67 -10.56 -6.65
CA GLY A 180 11.61 -10.11 -5.26
C GLY A 180 10.87 -8.79 -5.06
N ALA A 181 10.97 -8.22 -3.86
CA ALA A 181 10.37 -6.94 -3.51
C ALA A 181 11.05 -5.80 -4.26
N MET A 182 10.27 -4.98 -4.97
CA MET A 182 10.76 -3.84 -5.74
C MET A 182 10.79 -2.55 -4.90
N LEU A 183 9.94 -2.48 -3.87
CA LEU A 183 9.98 -1.43 -2.85
C LEU A 183 10.75 -1.95 -1.63
N PRO A 184 11.48 -1.08 -0.92
CA PRO A 184 12.34 -1.51 0.19
C PRO A 184 11.49 -1.95 1.40
N VAL A 185 11.49 -3.26 1.67
CA VAL A 185 10.85 -3.88 2.84
C VAL A 185 11.86 -4.56 3.79
N GLY A 186 13.16 -4.50 3.43
CA GLY A 186 14.25 -5.07 4.22
C GLY A 186 14.61 -6.51 3.86
N GLN A 187 15.88 -6.89 4.15
CA GLN A 187 16.49 -8.14 3.71
C GLN A 187 16.00 -9.40 4.44
N ARG A 188 15.34 -9.24 5.61
CA ARG A 188 14.79 -10.33 6.42
C ARG A 188 13.27 -10.34 6.41
N THR A 189 12.67 -9.84 5.32
CA THR A 189 11.23 -9.81 5.14
C THR A 189 10.84 -10.83 4.09
N ASP A 190 10.04 -11.80 4.49
CA ASP A 190 9.40 -12.75 3.60
C ASP A 190 8.03 -12.21 3.19
N VAL A 191 7.81 -12.06 1.89
CA VAL A 191 6.61 -11.42 1.35
C VAL A 191 5.72 -12.46 0.67
N LEU A 192 4.43 -12.45 1.02
CA LEU A 192 3.41 -13.26 0.35
C LEU A 192 2.40 -12.34 -0.33
N VAL A 193 2.35 -12.41 -1.67
CA VAL A 193 1.51 -11.55 -2.52
C VAL A 193 0.44 -12.39 -3.23
N GLY A 194 -0.73 -11.79 -3.48
CA GLY A 194 -1.79 -12.42 -4.26
C GLY A 194 -2.57 -13.51 -3.50
N VAL A 195 -2.36 -13.62 -2.20
CA VAL A 195 -3.08 -14.54 -1.31
C VAL A 195 -3.95 -13.73 -0.35
N PRO A 196 -5.19 -14.16 -0.06
CA PRO A 196 -6.02 -13.50 0.95
C PRO A 196 -5.26 -13.33 2.27
N LYS A 197 -5.36 -12.15 2.89
CA LYS A 197 -4.51 -11.76 4.04
C LYS A 197 -4.52 -12.77 5.19
N ALA A 198 -5.71 -13.24 5.58
CA ALA A 198 -5.85 -14.22 6.65
C ALA A 198 -5.09 -15.52 6.36
N GLU A 199 -5.17 -15.99 5.12
CA GLU A 199 -4.46 -17.19 4.67
C GLU A 199 -2.94 -16.95 4.60
N ALA A 200 -2.53 -15.80 4.06
CA ALA A 200 -1.14 -15.37 3.98
C ALA A 200 -0.48 -15.32 5.38
N VAL A 201 -1.15 -14.73 6.37
CA VAL A 201 -0.69 -14.71 7.77
C VAL A 201 -0.46 -16.13 8.29
N MET A 202 -1.42 -17.03 8.07
CA MET A 202 -1.31 -18.42 8.54
C MET A 202 -0.24 -19.22 7.82
N MET A 203 -0.02 -18.97 6.52
CA MET A 203 1.06 -19.59 5.76
C MET A 203 2.43 -19.12 6.27
N LEU A 204 2.63 -17.80 6.38
CA LEU A 204 3.87 -17.22 6.90
C LEU A 204 4.19 -17.74 8.31
N LEU A 205 3.20 -17.79 9.19
CA LEU A 205 3.35 -18.28 10.55
C LEU A 205 3.84 -19.72 10.59
N ARG A 206 3.30 -20.59 9.74
CA ARG A 206 3.65 -22.03 9.73
C ARG A 206 4.99 -22.32 9.07
N THR A 207 5.40 -21.53 8.08
CA THR A 207 6.49 -21.91 7.18
C THR A 207 7.75 -21.07 7.34
N MET A 208 7.63 -19.77 7.69
CA MET A 208 8.75 -18.83 7.70
C MET A 208 9.27 -18.49 9.10
N GLY A 209 8.55 -18.85 10.16
CA GLY A 209 8.93 -18.59 11.54
C GLY A 209 9.20 -17.11 11.85
N PRO A 210 8.27 -16.19 11.49
CA PRO A 210 8.47 -14.77 11.67
C PRO A 210 8.45 -14.38 13.15
N GLU A 211 9.22 -13.35 13.51
CA GLU A 211 9.12 -12.69 14.80
C GLU A 211 8.09 -11.55 14.79
N TRP A 212 7.83 -10.99 13.59
CA TRP A 212 6.82 -10.00 13.30
C TRP A 212 6.00 -10.41 12.09
N ILE A 213 4.69 -10.18 12.15
CA ILE A 213 3.82 -10.22 10.99
C ILE A 213 3.29 -8.81 10.72
N ALA A 214 3.47 -8.37 9.48
CA ALA A 214 2.93 -7.13 8.97
C ALA A 214 1.80 -7.40 7.98
N LEU A 215 0.73 -6.61 8.05
CA LEU A 215 -0.47 -6.75 7.23
C LEU A 215 -1.02 -5.37 6.86
N ASP A 216 -1.23 -5.14 5.56
CA ASP A 216 -1.85 -3.89 5.10
C ASP A 216 -3.37 -4.05 5.04
N GLU A 217 -4.05 -3.15 5.74
CA GLU A 217 -5.50 -2.96 5.78
C GLU A 217 -6.32 -4.18 6.27
N ILE A 218 -6.66 -4.18 7.55
CA ILE A 218 -7.61 -5.15 8.12
C ILE A 218 -9.00 -4.83 7.56
N THR A 219 -9.61 -5.79 6.81
CA THR A 219 -10.89 -5.57 6.12
C THR A 219 -11.96 -6.63 6.40
N ALA A 220 -11.56 -7.78 6.94
CA ALA A 220 -12.46 -8.93 7.13
C ALA A 220 -12.34 -9.54 8.53
N PRO A 221 -13.39 -10.19 9.05
CA PRO A 221 -13.32 -10.94 10.32
C PRO A 221 -12.22 -12.01 10.33
N ALA A 222 -11.99 -12.66 9.19
CA ALA A 222 -10.94 -13.66 9.04
C ALA A 222 -9.53 -13.10 9.27
N ASP A 223 -9.29 -11.83 8.91
CA ASP A 223 -8.02 -11.16 9.15
C ASP A 223 -7.75 -11.07 10.67
N ILE A 224 -8.79 -10.71 11.45
CA ILE A 224 -8.71 -10.61 12.90
C ILE A 224 -8.39 -11.97 13.51
N GLU A 225 -9.09 -13.04 13.11
CA GLU A 225 -8.86 -14.40 13.60
C GLU A 225 -7.42 -14.89 13.32
N ALA A 226 -6.89 -14.55 12.14
CA ALA A 226 -5.52 -14.90 11.79
C ALA A 226 -4.50 -14.13 12.65
N LEU A 227 -4.74 -12.85 12.89
CA LEU A 227 -3.90 -12.01 13.76
C LEU A 227 -3.95 -12.46 15.21
N GLU A 228 -5.13 -12.84 15.74
CA GLU A 228 -5.27 -13.43 17.09
C GLU A 228 -4.41 -14.68 17.23
N ARG A 229 -4.49 -15.60 16.26
CA ARG A 229 -3.67 -16.82 16.28
C ARG A 229 -2.17 -16.53 16.24
N ALA A 230 -1.74 -15.55 15.41
CA ALA A 230 -0.35 -15.15 15.36
C ALA A 230 0.13 -14.54 16.69
N ALA A 231 -0.69 -13.70 17.34
CA ALA A 231 -0.40 -13.13 18.63
C ALA A 231 -0.28 -14.21 19.73
N TYR A 232 -1.18 -15.20 19.75
CA TYR A 232 -1.12 -16.34 20.69
C TYR A 232 0.12 -17.21 20.48
N CYS A 233 0.70 -17.24 19.27
CA CYS A 233 1.97 -17.89 18.99
C CYS A 233 3.20 -17.04 19.41
N GLY A 234 2.98 -15.87 20.02
CA GLY A 234 4.05 -14.97 20.48
C GLY A 234 4.67 -14.11 19.37
N VAL A 235 4.07 -14.08 18.17
CA VAL A 235 4.52 -13.25 17.06
C VAL A 235 3.98 -11.84 17.24
N LYS A 236 4.84 -10.82 17.07
CA LYS A 236 4.44 -9.42 17.14
C LYS A 236 3.73 -8.99 15.86
N LEU A 237 2.79 -8.05 15.99
CA LEU A 237 1.92 -7.61 14.92
C LEU A 237 2.10 -6.14 14.59
N LEU A 238 2.12 -5.83 13.30
CA LEU A 238 2.06 -4.47 12.77
C LEU A 238 1.01 -4.46 11.65
N ALA A 239 -0.11 -3.79 11.86
CA ALA A 239 -1.19 -3.77 10.87
C ALA A 239 -1.73 -2.36 10.63
N THR A 240 -2.39 -2.16 9.49
CA THR A 240 -3.07 -0.91 9.20
C THR A 240 -4.60 -1.07 9.25
N ALA A 241 -5.30 0.01 9.57
CA ALA A 241 -6.74 0.11 9.51
C ALA A 241 -7.19 1.50 9.04
N HIS A 242 -8.33 1.58 8.39
CA HIS A 242 -8.94 2.84 8.01
C HIS A 242 -9.86 3.37 9.10
N GLY A 243 -9.69 4.64 9.47
CA GLY A 243 -10.57 5.37 10.39
C GLY A 243 -10.02 6.74 10.72
N ASP A 244 -10.90 7.60 11.21
CA ASP A 244 -10.55 8.97 11.59
C ASP A 244 -10.06 9.07 13.04
N GLY A 245 -10.09 7.95 13.78
CA GLY A 245 -9.66 7.85 15.17
C GLY A 245 -10.22 6.61 15.85
N LEU A 246 -9.85 6.37 17.10
CA LEU A 246 -10.28 5.19 17.86
C LEU A 246 -11.80 5.15 18.07
N GLU A 247 -12.46 6.30 18.27
CA GLU A 247 -13.91 6.36 18.41
C GLU A 247 -14.65 5.88 17.17
N ASP A 248 -14.13 6.22 15.97
CA ASP A 248 -14.69 5.72 14.71
C ASP A 248 -14.57 4.19 14.63
N LEU A 249 -13.41 3.63 15.03
CA LEU A 249 -13.24 2.19 15.07
C LEU A 249 -14.22 1.50 16.02
N TYR A 250 -14.47 2.05 17.19
CA TYR A 250 -15.45 1.49 18.12
C TYR A 250 -16.88 1.49 17.59
N ARG A 251 -17.23 2.39 16.69
CA ARG A 251 -18.56 2.43 16.05
C ARG A 251 -18.76 1.34 15.00
N ARG A 252 -17.65 0.82 14.43
CA ARG A 252 -17.69 -0.19 13.37
C ARG A 252 -17.56 -1.59 13.96
N PRO A 253 -18.55 -2.49 13.76
CA PRO A 253 -18.55 -3.82 14.41
C PRO A 253 -17.27 -4.62 14.22
N LEU A 254 -16.68 -4.60 13.00
CA LEU A 254 -15.43 -5.28 12.69
C LEU A 254 -14.29 -4.81 13.59
N TYR A 255 -14.07 -3.51 13.65
CA TYR A 255 -12.95 -2.95 14.41
C TYR A 255 -13.19 -2.94 15.92
N ARG A 256 -14.48 -2.85 16.35
CA ARG A 256 -14.81 -3.08 17.77
C ARG A 256 -14.33 -4.45 18.21
N ARG A 257 -14.62 -5.53 17.43
CA ARG A 257 -14.12 -6.88 17.69
C ARG A 257 -12.60 -6.91 17.79
N LEU A 258 -11.90 -6.23 16.87
CA LEU A 258 -10.44 -6.13 16.87
C LEU A 258 -9.90 -5.49 18.15
N LEU A 259 -10.52 -4.41 18.62
CA LEU A 259 -10.11 -3.69 19.82
C LEU A 259 -10.46 -4.47 21.09
N ASP A 260 -11.64 -5.11 21.12
CA ASP A 260 -12.10 -5.94 22.24
C ASP A 260 -11.24 -7.21 22.41
N ALA A 261 -10.66 -7.72 21.32
CA ALA A 261 -9.71 -8.84 21.36
C ALA A 261 -8.40 -8.49 22.10
N GLY A 262 -8.08 -7.20 22.29
CA GLY A 262 -6.93 -6.74 23.06
C GLY A 262 -5.56 -7.13 22.51
N ILE A 263 -5.50 -7.59 21.23
CA ILE A 263 -4.24 -8.05 20.61
C ILE A 263 -3.29 -6.92 20.26
N PHE A 264 -3.78 -5.69 20.08
CA PHE A 264 -2.97 -4.50 19.88
C PHE A 264 -2.84 -3.71 21.17
N ALA A 265 -1.60 -3.47 21.59
CA ALA A 265 -1.30 -2.71 22.81
C ALA A 265 -1.25 -1.20 22.56
N GLN A 266 -1.01 -0.79 21.30
CA GLN A 266 -0.90 0.61 20.92
C GLN A 266 -1.41 0.87 19.51
N ALA A 267 -1.80 2.12 19.25
CA ALA A 267 -2.17 2.62 17.93
C ALA A 267 -1.41 3.89 17.59
N ALA A 268 -0.87 3.96 16.38
CA ALA A 268 -0.36 5.19 15.78
C ALA A 268 -1.47 5.82 14.95
N LEU A 269 -1.96 6.99 15.37
CA LEU A 269 -3.05 7.72 14.73
C LEU A 269 -2.47 8.72 13.73
N LEU A 270 -2.51 8.36 12.45
CA LEU A 270 -1.97 9.17 11.36
C LEU A 270 -2.95 10.29 10.99
N GLN A 271 -2.39 11.49 10.75
CA GLN A 271 -3.13 12.66 10.30
C GLN A 271 -2.94 12.89 8.78
N PRO A 272 -3.80 13.71 8.14
CA PRO A 272 -3.65 14.04 6.72
C PRO A 272 -2.32 14.69 6.35
N ASP A 273 -1.69 15.42 7.29
CA ASP A 273 -0.35 16.03 7.15
C ASP A 273 0.81 15.02 7.29
N LYS A 274 0.47 13.71 7.46
CA LYS A 274 1.41 12.60 7.63
C LYS A 274 2.14 12.54 8.97
N THR A 275 1.80 13.40 9.91
CA THR A 275 2.19 13.25 11.31
C THR A 275 1.38 12.15 11.97
N TYR A 276 1.83 11.63 13.11
CA TYR A 276 1.07 10.67 13.89
C TYR A 276 1.23 10.90 15.39
N ALA A 277 0.24 10.44 16.16
CA ALA A 277 0.31 10.37 17.60
C ALA A 277 0.18 8.91 18.05
N LEU A 278 1.06 8.45 18.96
CA LEU A 278 0.97 7.13 19.53
C LEU A 278 0.03 7.13 20.73
N GLN A 279 -0.88 6.17 20.79
CA GLN A 279 -1.82 5.98 21.91
C GLN A 279 -1.74 4.54 22.39
N THR A 280 -1.71 4.35 23.71
CA THR A 280 -1.82 3.03 24.33
C THR A 280 -3.28 2.57 24.28
N LEU A 281 -3.50 1.33 23.84
CA LEU A 281 -4.79 0.67 23.85
C LEU A 281 -4.90 -0.16 25.13
N VAL A 282 -5.81 0.21 26.03
CA VAL A 282 -6.05 -0.55 27.28
C VAL A 282 -7.02 -1.69 26.94
N GLY A 283 -6.63 -2.95 27.21
CA GLY A 283 -7.50 -4.09 27.03
C GLY A 283 -8.76 -4.00 27.91
N ALA A 284 -9.86 -4.57 27.46
CA ALA A 284 -11.19 -4.48 28.09
C ALA A 284 -11.26 -4.99 29.55
N GLU A 285 -10.28 -5.73 30.03
CA GLU A 285 -10.25 -6.29 31.40
C GLU A 285 -9.76 -5.32 32.50
N ALA A 286 -9.17 -4.17 32.14
CA ALA A 286 -8.51 -3.29 33.11
C ALA A 286 -9.34 -2.06 33.56
N SER A 287 -10.54 -1.81 33.03
CA SER A 287 -11.27 -0.60 33.41
C SER A 287 -12.79 -0.66 33.26
N GLY A 288 -13.49 -0.58 34.41
CA GLY A 288 -14.87 -0.10 34.49
C GLY A 288 -14.97 1.41 34.21
N GLY A 289 -14.08 1.97 33.40
CA GLY A 289 -14.10 3.41 33.04
C GLY A 289 -12.95 3.71 32.05
N ARG A 290 -13.32 4.06 30.82
CA ARG A 290 -12.39 4.41 29.75
C ARG A 290 -11.56 5.63 30.12
N ARG A 291 -10.25 5.46 30.27
CA ARG A 291 -9.28 6.58 30.29
C ARG A 291 -8.25 6.36 29.20
N TYR A 292 -8.18 7.30 28.28
CA TYR A 292 -7.08 7.41 27.31
C TYR A 292 -6.02 8.32 27.91
N GLU A 293 -4.81 7.83 28.13
CA GLU A 293 -3.68 8.68 28.44
C GLU A 293 -3.05 9.17 27.15
N HIS A 294 -3.06 10.48 26.95
CA HIS A 294 -2.36 11.14 25.87
C HIS A 294 -0.85 11.17 26.18
N ILE A 295 -0.06 10.45 25.40
CA ILE A 295 1.38 10.59 25.36
C ILE A 295 1.73 11.51 24.19
N THR A 296 2.33 12.64 24.56
CA THR A 296 2.94 13.74 23.78
C THR A 296 3.02 13.62 22.25
N LYS A 297 2.57 14.69 21.58
CA LYS A 297 2.87 15.01 20.19
C LYS A 297 4.38 15.15 20.00
N GLU A 298 4.96 14.34 19.14
CA GLU A 298 6.27 14.59 18.55
C GLU A 298 6.09 14.84 17.06
N GLU A 299 6.53 15.98 16.61
CA GLU A 299 6.60 16.35 15.22
C GLU A 299 7.73 15.54 14.56
N SER A 300 7.45 14.90 13.43
CA SER A 300 8.49 14.34 12.58
C SER A 300 9.07 15.42 11.68
N PRO A 301 10.39 15.42 11.42
CA PRO A 301 11.06 16.40 10.57
C PRO A 301 10.68 16.29 9.09
#